data_8d9860a5b536dfccbda83e506a7273a4
#
_entry.id   8d9860a5b536dfccbda83e506a7273a4
#
_cell.length_a   1.000
_cell.length_b   1.000
_cell.length_c   1.000
_cell.angle_alpha   90.00
_cell.angle_beta   90.00
_cell.angle_gamma   90.00
#
_symmetry.space_group_name_H-M   'P 1'
#
loop_
_entity.id
_entity.type
_entity.pdbx_description
1 polymer ?
#
loop_
_entity_poly.entity_id
_entity_poly.type
_entity_poly.pdbx_seq_one_letter_code
_entity_poly.pdbx_strand_id
1 'polypeptide(L)'
;MRSIRTLLYQRPTATLLTLAVVFAGWQCPARAQGFMPNTAQKTQQTPTGRIVWQHVGRVFVNPNTGQFVYVGYLVHIDPVDGSLFNGSPSEGTAYFTFSTDLAQLTPLPNNNDAVLDLVSAGTFSVYYNTTPGADWSDPASFSSGKRIATFHRKESLFQTVGTVALHSVSETLMWSSNFEFGGQTYNFNRIAPNGITFAQFLSGTPQGGTGDYSVTFSGAGSVYAVGSPE
;
A
#
# COMPACT_ATOMS: atom_id res chain seq x y z
N MET A 1 15.03 59.98 -7.76
CA MET A 1 15.27 60.27 -6.33
C MET A 1 13.99 60.11 -5.55
N ARG A 2 13.80 58.97 -4.84
CA ARG A 2 12.78 58.84 -3.79
C ARG A 2 13.37 57.91 -2.72
N SER A 3 13.48 58.44 -1.53
CA SER A 3 14.10 57.91 -0.33
C SER A 3 13.24 56.79 0.26
N ILE A 4 13.88 55.65 0.59
CA ILE A 4 13.23 54.55 1.31
C ILE A 4 13.56 54.76 2.82
N ARG A 5 12.51 54.94 3.62
CA ARG A 5 12.58 55.02 5.08
C ARG A 5 12.63 53.61 5.66
N THR A 6 13.70 53.32 6.36
CA THR A 6 13.88 52.08 7.16
C THR A 6 13.06 52.24 8.45
N LEU A 7 12.10 51.35 8.67
CA LEU A 7 11.37 51.21 9.92
C LEU A 7 12.09 50.16 10.81
N LEU A 8 12.70 50.66 11.90
CA LEU A 8 13.24 49.84 12.96
C LEU A 8 12.11 49.28 13.83
N TYR A 9 11.97 47.98 13.87
CA TYR A 9 11.03 47.24 14.72
C TYR A 9 11.70 46.92 16.04
N GLN A 10 11.30 47.59 17.14
CA GLN A 10 11.73 47.30 18.51
C GLN A 10 11.03 46.03 19.02
N ARG A 11 11.78 45.06 19.50
CA ARG A 11 11.28 43.85 20.18
C ARG A 11 11.04 44.19 21.67
N PRO A 12 9.88 43.82 22.25
CA PRO A 12 9.67 43.83 23.69
C PRO A 12 10.33 42.62 24.35
N THR A 13 11.14 42.86 25.36
CA THR A 13 11.72 41.87 26.30
C THR A 13 10.61 41.36 27.20
N ALA A 14 10.27 40.07 27.12
CA ALA A 14 9.36 39.38 28.04
C ALA A 14 10.15 38.89 29.26
N THR A 15 9.83 39.44 30.43
CA THR A 15 10.34 39.02 31.73
C THR A 15 9.64 37.72 32.17
N LEU A 16 10.40 36.62 32.29
CA LEU A 16 9.87 35.35 32.83
C LEU A 16 9.79 35.46 34.37
N LEU A 17 8.57 35.38 34.90
CA LEU A 17 8.30 35.23 36.34
C LEU A 17 8.30 33.73 36.66
N THR A 18 9.31 33.29 37.42
CA THR A 18 9.41 31.89 37.87
C THR A 18 8.58 31.73 39.14
N LEU A 19 7.45 31.02 39.05
CA LEU A 19 6.64 30.65 40.22
C LEU A 19 7.10 29.27 40.73
N ALA A 20 7.82 29.27 41.87
CA ALA A 20 8.19 28.05 42.59
C ALA A 20 7.00 27.58 43.45
N VAL A 21 6.39 26.47 43.05
CA VAL A 21 5.34 25.76 43.84
C VAL A 21 6.03 24.66 44.64
N VAL A 22 6.08 24.82 45.94
CA VAL A 22 6.57 23.81 46.91
C VAL A 22 5.43 22.81 47.15
N PHE A 23 5.56 21.58 46.61
CA PHE A 23 4.69 20.48 46.99
C PHE A 23 5.27 19.72 48.17
N ALA A 24 4.66 19.88 49.35
CA ALA A 24 4.92 19.08 50.52
C ALA A 24 4.38 17.64 50.25
N GLY A 25 5.28 16.66 50.38
CA GLY A 25 4.99 15.27 50.08
C GLY A 25 3.99 14.62 51.06
N TRP A 26 2.99 13.96 50.45
CA TRP A 26 2.29 12.85 51.08
C TRP A 26 2.77 11.55 50.40
N GLN A 27 3.68 10.84 51.07
CA GLN A 27 4.07 9.50 50.69
C GLN A 27 2.98 8.51 51.11
N CYS A 28 2.05 8.17 50.26
CA CYS A 28 1.30 6.94 50.37
C CYS A 28 2.21 5.78 49.88
N PRO A 29 2.35 4.69 50.65
CA PRO A 29 3.02 3.50 50.16
C PRO A 29 2.14 2.85 49.06
N ALA A 30 2.46 3.15 47.81
CA ALA A 30 1.87 2.43 46.68
C ALA A 30 2.35 0.98 46.74
N ARG A 31 1.45 0.07 47.13
CA ARG A 31 1.61 -1.35 46.82
C ARG A 31 1.81 -1.46 45.33
N ALA A 32 3.02 -1.82 44.93
CA ALA A 32 3.31 -2.22 43.58
C ALA A 32 2.52 -3.53 43.29
N GLN A 33 1.28 -3.37 42.85
CA GLN A 33 0.65 -4.42 42.09
C GLN A 33 1.46 -4.51 40.80
N GLY A 34 2.20 -5.62 40.68
CA GLY A 34 2.91 -5.93 39.44
C GLY A 34 1.93 -5.88 38.29
N PHE A 35 2.01 -4.80 37.52
CA PHE A 35 1.34 -4.69 36.23
C PHE A 35 2.06 -5.69 35.34
N MET A 36 1.59 -6.95 35.34
CA MET A 36 1.94 -7.87 34.25
C MET A 36 1.47 -7.14 32.99
N PRO A 37 2.36 -6.76 32.07
CA PRO A 37 1.92 -6.28 30.78
C PRO A 37 1.11 -7.42 30.19
N ASN A 38 -0.20 -7.24 30.14
CA ASN A 38 -1.07 -8.09 29.36
C ASN A 38 -0.58 -7.86 27.93
N THR A 39 0.32 -8.73 27.46
CA THR A 39 0.66 -8.84 26.05
C THR A 39 -0.59 -9.38 25.38
N ALA A 40 -1.57 -8.49 25.22
CA ALA A 40 -2.71 -8.74 24.37
C ALA A 40 -2.09 -9.13 23.02
N GLN A 41 -2.21 -10.40 22.70
CA GLN A 41 -1.75 -10.94 21.44
C GLN A 41 -2.41 -10.09 20.36
N LYS A 42 -1.61 -9.21 19.71
CA LYS A 42 -2.10 -8.28 18.70
C LYS A 42 -2.90 -9.10 17.70
N THR A 43 -4.19 -8.84 17.59
CA THR A 43 -5.04 -9.57 16.64
C THR A 43 -4.47 -9.33 15.25
N GLN A 44 -4.13 -10.41 14.53
CA GLN A 44 -3.56 -10.31 13.18
C GLN A 44 -4.61 -9.84 12.16
N GLN A 45 -5.88 -9.86 12.52
CA GLN A 45 -6.96 -9.49 11.62
C GLN A 45 -7.09 -7.97 11.50
N THR A 46 -6.98 -7.46 10.28
CA THR A 46 -7.33 -6.09 9.95
C THR A 46 -8.86 -5.94 10.00
N PRO A 47 -9.41 -5.01 10.78
CA PRO A 47 -10.85 -4.78 10.83
C PRO A 47 -11.42 -4.39 9.45
N THR A 48 -12.65 -4.82 9.16
CA THR A 48 -13.38 -4.46 7.93
C THR A 48 -13.35 -2.96 7.65
N GLY A 49 -13.06 -2.58 6.41
CA GLY A 49 -12.97 -1.19 5.98
C GLY A 49 -11.68 -0.47 6.39
N ARG A 50 -10.76 -1.15 7.10
CA ARG A 50 -9.43 -0.61 7.40
C ARG A 50 -8.44 -1.01 6.31
N ILE A 51 -7.39 -0.21 6.18
CA ILE A 51 -6.31 -0.49 5.23
C ILE A 51 -5.57 -1.76 5.65
N VAL A 52 -5.54 -2.75 4.76
CA VAL A 52 -4.73 -3.96 4.88
C VAL A 52 -3.30 -3.68 4.44
N TRP A 53 -3.13 -3.02 3.29
CA TRP A 53 -1.82 -2.56 2.83
C TRP A 53 -1.95 -1.33 1.92
N GLN A 54 -0.81 -0.68 1.74
CA GLN A 54 -0.59 0.32 0.70
C GLN A 54 0.51 -0.16 -0.25
N HIS A 55 0.41 0.21 -1.51
CA HIS A 55 1.33 -0.26 -2.54
C HIS A 55 1.67 0.82 -3.56
N VAL A 56 2.78 0.59 -4.25
CA VAL A 56 3.19 1.28 -5.47
C VAL A 56 3.31 0.23 -6.56
N GLY A 57 2.81 0.54 -7.76
CA GLY A 57 2.84 -0.42 -8.84
C GLY A 57 2.84 0.20 -10.24
N ARG A 58 3.06 -0.66 -11.23
CA ARG A 58 2.97 -0.33 -12.65
C ARG A 58 2.12 -1.34 -13.38
N VAL A 59 1.25 -0.83 -14.23
CA VAL A 59 0.47 -1.61 -15.20
C VAL A 59 1.19 -1.55 -16.53
N PHE A 60 1.58 -2.69 -17.05
CA PHE A 60 2.22 -2.85 -18.35
C PHE A 60 1.17 -3.36 -19.34
N VAL A 61 0.79 -2.55 -20.31
CA VAL A 61 -0.26 -2.86 -21.29
C VAL A 61 0.35 -3.14 -22.65
N ASN A 62 -0.08 -4.24 -23.28
CA ASN A 62 0.16 -4.48 -24.69
C ASN A 62 -0.95 -3.77 -25.49
N PRO A 63 -0.64 -2.70 -26.24
CA PRO A 63 -1.66 -1.90 -26.94
C PRO A 63 -2.33 -2.64 -28.11
N ASN A 64 -1.67 -3.68 -28.63
CA ASN A 64 -2.21 -4.45 -29.76
C ASN A 64 -3.23 -5.49 -29.33
N THR A 65 -3.10 -6.03 -28.14
CA THR A 65 -3.94 -7.11 -27.63
C THR A 65 -4.87 -6.66 -26.51
N GLY A 66 -4.63 -5.51 -25.87
CA GLY A 66 -5.31 -5.07 -24.64
C GLY A 66 -4.96 -5.91 -23.41
N GLN A 67 -3.99 -6.81 -23.52
CA GLN A 67 -3.51 -7.59 -22.38
C GLN A 67 -2.60 -6.75 -21.49
N PHE A 68 -2.68 -6.99 -20.19
CA PHE A 68 -1.81 -6.29 -19.24
C PHE A 68 -1.39 -7.19 -18.06
N VAL A 69 -0.31 -6.81 -17.44
CA VAL A 69 0.12 -7.30 -16.13
C VAL A 69 0.29 -6.12 -15.18
N TYR A 70 -0.12 -6.29 -13.93
CA TYR A 70 0.08 -5.32 -12.87
C TYR A 70 1.06 -5.88 -11.84
N VAL A 71 2.17 -5.19 -11.63
CA VAL A 71 3.22 -5.58 -10.68
C VAL A 71 3.61 -4.41 -9.80
N GLY A 72 4.19 -4.70 -8.65
CA GLY A 72 4.68 -3.67 -7.74
C GLY A 72 5.10 -4.20 -6.39
N TYR A 73 5.18 -3.28 -5.41
CA TYR A 73 5.62 -3.60 -4.06
C TYR A 73 4.75 -2.95 -3.00
N LEU A 74 4.74 -3.54 -1.80
CA LEU A 74 3.98 -3.05 -0.66
C LEU A 74 4.83 -2.10 0.17
N VAL A 75 4.24 -0.96 0.55
CA VAL A 75 4.91 0.07 1.36
C VAL A 75 4.48 0.04 2.81
N HIS A 76 3.33 -0.57 3.08
CA HIS A 76 2.77 -0.79 4.40
C HIS A 76 1.90 -2.04 4.38
N ILE A 77 1.89 -2.83 5.45
CA ILE A 77 0.98 -3.97 5.66
C ILE A 77 0.52 -3.95 7.12
N ASP A 78 -0.79 -3.79 7.38
CA ASP A 78 -1.37 -3.96 8.71
C ASP A 78 -1.62 -5.48 8.95
N PRO A 79 -1.17 -6.07 10.05
CA PRO A 79 -0.50 -5.54 11.24
C PRO A 79 1.03 -5.80 11.26
N VAL A 80 1.69 -5.91 10.11
CA VAL A 80 3.13 -6.25 10.03
C VAL A 80 3.96 -5.09 10.56
N ASP A 81 4.79 -5.36 11.57
CA ASP A 81 5.66 -4.37 12.20
C ASP A 81 7.05 -4.35 11.55
N GLY A 82 7.67 -3.18 11.50
CA GLY A 82 9.03 -2.98 10.99
C GLY A 82 9.09 -2.39 9.58
N SER A 83 10.32 -2.14 9.10
CA SER A 83 10.54 -1.64 7.75
C SER A 83 10.32 -2.75 6.72
N LEU A 84 9.47 -2.51 5.73
CA LEU A 84 9.25 -3.44 4.62
C LEU A 84 10.35 -3.36 3.54
N PHE A 85 11.47 -2.65 3.82
CA PHE A 85 12.55 -2.41 2.88
C PHE A 85 13.91 -2.73 3.48
N ASN A 86 14.80 -3.26 2.66
CA ASN A 86 16.21 -3.43 2.94
C ASN A 86 16.98 -2.14 2.56
N GLY A 87 16.80 -1.08 3.36
CA GLY A 87 17.39 0.24 3.10
C GLY A 87 16.37 1.28 2.65
N SER A 88 16.75 2.19 1.76
CA SER A 88 15.85 3.22 1.23
C SER A 88 14.72 2.59 0.40
N PRO A 89 13.46 3.04 0.56
CA PRO A 89 12.33 2.46 -0.16
C PRO A 89 12.47 2.53 -1.69
N SER A 90 12.42 1.36 -2.31
CA SER A 90 12.38 1.19 -3.78
C SER A 90 11.87 -0.22 -4.10
N GLU A 91 11.61 -0.50 -5.39
CA GLU A 91 11.30 -1.85 -5.86
C GLU A 91 12.42 -2.85 -5.54
N GLY A 92 13.68 -2.44 -5.77
CA GLY A 92 14.86 -3.28 -5.55
C GLY A 92 15.18 -3.57 -4.09
N THR A 93 14.55 -2.87 -3.14
CA THR A 93 14.77 -3.06 -1.70
C THR A 93 13.53 -3.59 -0.96
N ALA A 94 12.38 -3.70 -1.63
CA ALA A 94 11.13 -4.15 -1.03
C ALA A 94 11.13 -5.66 -0.76
N TYR A 95 10.86 -6.05 0.50
CA TYR A 95 10.68 -7.46 0.87
C TYR A 95 9.36 -8.05 0.35
N PHE A 96 8.34 -7.22 0.12
CA PHE A 96 7.02 -7.65 -0.31
C PHE A 96 6.68 -7.05 -1.67
N THR A 97 6.49 -7.93 -2.63
CA THR A 97 6.11 -7.58 -4.00
C THR A 97 4.79 -8.23 -4.37
N PHE A 98 4.21 -7.83 -5.48
CA PHE A 98 3.00 -8.45 -6.02
C PHE A 98 3.05 -8.52 -7.54
N SER A 99 2.29 -9.47 -8.07
CA SER A 99 2.05 -9.63 -9.50
C SER A 99 0.66 -10.16 -9.74
N THR A 100 0.01 -9.71 -10.82
CA THR A 100 -1.22 -10.32 -11.32
C THR A 100 -0.92 -11.36 -12.40
N ASP A 101 -1.90 -12.23 -12.68
CA ASP A 101 -1.92 -12.92 -13.95
C ASP A 101 -2.07 -11.92 -15.10
N LEU A 102 -1.74 -12.37 -16.29
CA LEU A 102 -2.04 -11.64 -17.51
C LEU A 102 -3.55 -11.46 -17.62
N ALA A 103 -4.00 -10.21 -17.64
CA ALA A 103 -5.42 -9.86 -17.70
C ALA A 103 -5.76 -9.22 -19.05
N GLN A 104 -7.05 -9.26 -19.41
CA GLN A 104 -7.58 -8.68 -20.63
C GLN A 104 -8.47 -7.49 -20.30
N LEU A 105 -8.30 -6.38 -21.01
CA LEU A 105 -9.22 -5.26 -21.03
C LEU A 105 -10.33 -5.53 -22.07
N THR A 106 -11.58 -5.35 -21.66
CA THR A 106 -12.75 -5.45 -22.54
C THR A 106 -13.51 -4.14 -22.50
N PRO A 107 -13.49 -3.34 -23.58
CA PRO A 107 -14.16 -2.05 -23.63
C PRO A 107 -15.67 -2.15 -23.36
N LEU A 108 -16.19 -1.23 -22.56
CA LEU A 108 -17.61 -1.04 -22.32
C LEU A 108 -18.15 0.12 -23.17
N PRO A 109 -19.38 0.00 -23.69
CA PRO A 109 -20.05 1.14 -24.32
C PRO A 109 -20.22 2.31 -23.35
N ASN A 110 -19.86 3.50 -23.79
CA ASN A 110 -20.01 4.75 -23.01
C ASN A 110 -20.29 5.91 -23.97
N ASN A 111 -20.44 7.12 -23.42
CA ASN A 111 -20.71 8.35 -24.16
C ASN A 111 -19.43 9.10 -24.63
N ASN A 112 -18.28 8.44 -24.58
CA ASN A 112 -16.95 8.97 -24.92
C ASN A 112 -16.36 10.01 -23.94
N ASP A 113 -16.96 10.25 -22.79
CA ASP A 113 -16.38 11.16 -21.76
C ASP A 113 -15.21 10.49 -21.03
N ALA A 114 -15.24 9.15 -20.94
CA ALA A 114 -14.17 8.31 -20.40
C ALA A 114 -14.08 6.98 -21.15
N VAL A 115 -12.91 6.37 -21.16
CA VAL A 115 -12.75 4.99 -21.59
C VAL A 115 -13.03 4.07 -20.40
N LEU A 116 -13.95 3.13 -20.55
CA LEU A 116 -14.33 2.16 -19.53
C LEU A 116 -14.01 0.76 -20.03
N ASP A 117 -13.23 0.02 -19.27
CA ASP A 117 -12.84 -1.36 -19.57
C ASP A 117 -13.15 -2.27 -18.40
N LEU A 118 -13.85 -3.39 -18.68
CA LEU A 118 -13.90 -4.51 -17.76
C LEU A 118 -12.56 -5.24 -17.80
N VAL A 119 -12.10 -5.66 -16.63
CA VAL A 119 -10.91 -6.49 -16.51
C VAL A 119 -11.34 -7.94 -16.31
N SER A 120 -10.78 -8.84 -17.12
CA SER A 120 -11.06 -10.28 -17.01
C SER A 120 -10.78 -10.82 -15.61
N ALA A 121 -11.44 -11.91 -15.25
CA ALA A 121 -11.11 -12.67 -14.05
C ALA A 121 -9.63 -13.10 -14.09
N GLY A 122 -9.06 -13.32 -12.91
CA GLY A 122 -7.64 -13.67 -12.75
C GLY A 122 -7.23 -13.64 -11.29
N THR A 123 -5.95 -13.68 -11.04
CA THR A 123 -5.40 -13.66 -9.68
C THR A 123 -4.47 -12.47 -9.45
N PHE A 124 -4.40 -12.07 -8.20
CA PHE A 124 -3.42 -11.16 -7.64
C PHE A 124 -2.64 -11.93 -6.58
N SER A 125 -1.33 -12.01 -6.72
CA SER A 125 -0.48 -12.77 -5.80
C SER A 125 0.52 -11.86 -5.10
N VAL A 126 0.69 -12.08 -3.79
CA VAL A 126 1.69 -11.39 -2.95
C VAL A 126 2.86 -12.35 -2.72
N TYR A 127 4.05 -11.81 -2.85
CA TYR A 127 5.31 -12.54 -2.68
C TYR A 127 6.14 -11.91 -1.57
N TYR A 128 6.85 -12.76 -0.83
CA TYR A 128 7.83 -12.36 0.16
C TYR A 128 9.22 -12.83 -0.28
N ASN A 129 10.15 -11.90 -0.36
CA ASN A 129 11.52 -12.16 -0.75
C ASN A 129 12.48 -11.73 0.35
N THR A 130 13.24 -12.66 0.92
CA THR A 130 14.27 -12.37 1.93
C THR A 130 15.49 -11.68 1.36
N THR A 131 15.67 -11.75 0.03
CA THR A 131 16.72 -11.05 -0.71
C THR A 131 16.04 -10.22 -1.80
N PRO A 132 15.61 -8.99 -1.48
CA PRO A 132 14.94 -8.10 -2.44
C PRO A 132 15.78 -7.87 -3.69
N GLY A 133 15.14 -7.64 -4.83
CA GLY A 133 15.81 -7.46 -6.11
C GLY A 133 14.83 -7.30 -7.28
N ALA A 134 13.60 -6.85 -7.03
CA ALA A 134 12.66 -6.56 -8.11
C ALA A 134 13.16 -5.37 -8.95
N ASP A 135 12.86 -5.40 -10.25
CA ASP A 135 13.32 -4.39 -11.22
C ASP A 135 12.17 -4.08 -12.20
N TRP A 136 11.88 -2.78 -12.38
CA TRP A 136 10.86 -2.33 -13.32
C TRP A 136 11.17 -2.67 -14.78
N SER A 137 12.43 -2.91 -15.13
CA SER A 137 12.81 -3.37 -16.47
C SER A 137 12.50 -4.84 -16.72
N ASP A 138 12.25 -5.61 -15.64
CA ASP A 138 11.82 -7.01 -15.68
C ASP A 138 10.59 -7.22 -14.80
N PRO A 139 9.35 -7.07 -15.33
CA PRO A 139 8.13 -7.29 -14.57
C PRO A 139 8.02 -8.68 -13.92
N ALA A 140 8.67 -9.71 -14.47
CA ALA A 140 8.66 -11.06 -13.90
C ALA A 140 9.43 -11.14 -12.56
N SER A 141 10.39 -10.24 -12.35
CA SER A 141 11.16 -10.17 -11.10
C SER A 141 10.30 -9.94 -9.86
N PHE A 142 9.11 -9.30 -10.00
CA PHE A 142 8.18 -9.08 -8.90
C PHE A 142 7.49 -10.34 -8.36
N SER A 143 7.62 -11.46 -9.06
CA SER A 143 7.14 -12.79 -8.63
C SER A 143 8.24 -13.76 -8.23
N SER A 144 9.49 -13.31 -8.09
CA SER A 144 10.64 -14.16 -7.78
C SER A 144 10.69 -14.67 -6.34
N GLY A 145 9.97 -14.04 -5.40
CA GLY A 145 9.92 -14.43 -4.00
C GLY A 145 9.03 -15.63 -3.70
N LYS A 146 8.96 -16.03 -2.42
CA LYS A 146 7.98 -17.01 -1.94
C LYS A 146 6.59 -16.41 -2.03
N ARG A 147 5.69 -17.04 -2.79
CA ARG A 147 4.27 -16.64 -2.81
C ARG A 147 3.65 -16.89 -1.43
N ILE A 148 3.02 -15.88 -0.84
CA ILE A 148 2.44 -15.91 0.51
C ILE A 148 0.93 -15.71 0.54
N ALA A 149 0.34 -15.13 -0.51
CA ALA A 149 -1.09 -15.04 -0.70
C ALA A 149 -1.46 -15.02 -2.18
N THR A 150 -2.66 -15.48 -2.50
CA THR A 150 -3.30 -15.34 -3.81
C THR A 150 -4.76 -14.98 -3.60
N PHE A 151 -5.18 -13.91 -4.26
CA PHE A 151 -6.56 -13.44 -4.29
C PHE A 151 -7.14 -13.66 -5.67
N HIS A 152 -8.43 -14.04 -5.73
CA HIS A 152 -9.17 -14.20 -6.97
C HIS A 152 -10.01 -12.97 -7.24
N ARG A 153 -9.80 -12.33 -8.38
CA ARG A 153 -10.55 -11.16 -8.85
C ARG A 153 -11.99 -11.52 -9.12
N LYS A 154 -12.91 -10.80 -8.47
CA LYS A 154 -14.36 -10.98 -8.65
C LYS A 154 -14.93 -9.94 -9.58
N GLU A 155 -14.60 -8.69 -9.30
CA GLU A 155 -15.07 -7.54 -10.06
C GLU A 155 -13.90 -6.58 -10.25
N SER A 156 -13.78 -6.02 -11.44
CA SER A 156 -12.72 -5.07 -11.73
C SER A 156 -13.11 -4.17 -12.89
N LEU A 157 -12.95 -2.87 -12.69
CA LEU A 157 -13.21 -1.84 -13.66
C LEU A 157 -11.99 -0.92 -13.79
N PHE A 158 -11.57 -0.73 -15.02
CA PHE A 158 -10.52 0.22 -15.38
C PHE A 158 -11.17 1.41 -16.09
N GLN A 159 -10.97 2.61 -15.57
CA GLN A 159 -11.55 3.85 -16.10
C GLN A 159 -10.41 4.78 -16.48
N THR A 160 -10.38 5.25 -17.71
CA THR A 160 -9.32 6.16 -18.20
C THR A 160 -9.93 7.48 -18.69
N VAL A 161 -9.36 8.59 -18.19
CA VAL A 161 -9.67 9.95 -18.63
C VAL A 161 -8.34 10.65 -18.96
N GLY A 162 -8.08 10.89 -20.25
CA GLY A 162 -6.79 11.42 -20.71
C GLY A 162 -5.63 10.48 -20.32
N THR A 163 -4.71 10.99 -19.51
CA THR A 163 -3.52 10.23 -19.04
C THR A 163 -3.68 9.64 -17.64
N VAL A 164 -4.86 9.76 -17.04
CA VAL A 164 -5.15 9.25 -15.70
C VAL A 164 -6.10 8.08 -15.79
N ALA A 165 -5.81 7.02 -15.06
CA ALA A 165 -6.69 5.87 -14.91
C ALA A 165 -7.04 5.65 -13.44
N LEU A 166 -8.28 5.23 -13.19
CA LEU A 166 -8.76 4.70 -11.92
C LEU A 166 -9.03 3.20 -12.12
N HIS A 167 -8.40 2.37 -11.33
CA HIS A 167 -8.63 0.93 -11.30
C HIS A 167 -9.27 0.56 -9.96
N SER A 168 -10.48 0.03 -9.98
CA SER A 168 -11.20 -0.47 -8.81
C SER A 168 -11.38 -1.98 -8.92
N VAL A 169 -11.15 -2.69 -7.81
CA VAL A 169 -11.11 -4.15 -7.78
C VAL A 169 -11.71 -4.68 -6.50
N SER A 170 -12.41 -5.81 -6.60
CA SER A 170 -12.86 -6.63 -5.48
C SER A 170 -12.33 -8.06 -5.67
N GLU A 171 -11.70 -8.61 -4.62
CA GLU A 171 -11.01 -9.89 -4.68
C GLU A 171 -11.27 -10.72 -3.41
N THR A 172 -11.41 -12.04 -3.57
CA THR A 172 -11.52 -12.98 -2.45
C THR A 172 -10.21 -13.71 -2.22
N LEU A 173 -9.85 -13.94 -0.95
CA LEU A 173 -8.67 -14.74 -0.63
C LEU A 173 -8.89 -16.19 -1.09
N MET A 174 -8.04 -16.67 -1.98
CA MET A 174 -8.09 -18.02 -2.53
C MET A 174 -7.12 -18.96 -1.82
N TRP A 175 -5.95 -18.47 -1.47
CA TRP A 175 -4.90 -19.23 -0.83
C TRP A 175 -3.93 -18.33 -0.06
N SER A 176 -3.39 -18.83 1.05
CA SER A 176 -2.30 -18.17 1.75
C SER A 176 -1.40 -19.17 2.50
N SER A 177 -0.17 -18.76 2.77
CA SER A 177 0.77 -19.51 3.59
C SER A 177 1.37 -18.62 4.70
N ASN A 178 1.91 -19.25 5.73
CA ASN A 178 2.64 -18.55 6.76
C ASN A 178 3.94 -17.95 6.19
N PHE A 179 4.26 -16.75 6.67
CA PHE A 179 5.56 -16.11 6.47
C PHE A 179 6.04 -15.51 7.79
N GLU A 180 7.35 -15.45 7.96
CA GLU A 180 7.98 -14.87 9.14
C GLU A 180 8.62 -13.53 8.77
N PHE A 181 8.31 -12.49 9.54
CA PHE A 181 8.87 -11.17 9.38
C PHE A 181 9.02 -10.48 10.73
N GLY A 182 10.15 -9.81 10.98
CA GLY A 182 10.41 -9.15 12.26
C GLY A 182 10.32 -10.08 13.49
N GLY A 183 10.59 -11.38 13.33
CA GLY A 183 10.49 -12.38 14.40
C GLY A 183 9.06 -12.84 14.73
N GLN A 184 8.08 -12.47 13.89
CA GLN A 184 6.67 -12.88 14.05
C GLN A 184 6.18 -13.64 12.83
N THR A 185 5.24 -14.57 13.06
CA THR A 185 4.60 -15.35 11.99
C THR A 185 3.28 -14.71 11.61
N TYR A 186 3.11 -14.45 10.32
CA TYR A 186 1.90 -13.86 9.72
C TYR A 186 1.27 -14.78 8.70
N ASN A 187 -0.03 -14.56 8.42
CA ASN A 187 -0.76 -15.25 7.36
C ASN A 187 -1.94 -14.39 6.88
N PHE A 188 -2.11 -14.23 5.57
CA PHE A 188 -3.21 -13.44 5.00
C PHE A 188 -4.59 -14.00 5.30
N ASN A 189 -4.71 -15.31 5.56
CA ASN A 189 -5.96 -15.89 6.06
C ASN A 189 -6.36 -15.38 7.46
N ARG A 190 -5.42 -14.78 8.20
CA ARG A 190 -5.70 -14.09 9.47
C ARG A 190 -5.81 -12.58 9.28
N ILE A 191 -5.05 -12.02 8.35
CA ILE A 191 -4.99 -10.57 8.08
C ILE A 191 -6.27 -10.11 7.36
N ALA A 192 -6.65 -10.76 6.27
CA ALA A 192 -7.80 -10.42 5.42
C ALA A 192 -8.56 -11.68 4.95
N PRO A 193 -9.21 -12.43 5.89
CA PRO A 193 -9.80 -13.74 5.60
C PRO A 193 -10.89 -13.72 4.52
N ASN A 194 -11.64 -12.63 4.44
CA ASN A 194 -12.76 -12.50 3.50
C ASN A 194 -12.37 -11.88 2.16
N GLY A 195 -11.09 -11.51 2.00
CA GLY A 195 -10.59 -10.83 0.81
C GLY A 195 -10.41 -9.34 0.98
N ILE A 196 -10.31 -8.65 -0.13
CA ILE A 196 -9.89 -7.25 -0.21
C ILE A 196 -10.69 -6.51 -1.27
N THR A 197 -10.76 -5.20 -1.11
CA THR A 197 -11.15 -4.26 -2.17
C THR A 197 -10.16 -3.12 -2.24
N PHE A 198 -9.92 -2.59 -3.42
CA PHE A 198 -9.07 -1.43 -3.57
C PHE A 198 -9.51 -0.53 -4.74
N ALA A 199 -9.13 0.73 -4.62
CA ALA A 199 -9.15 1.69 -5.70
C ALA A 199 -7.78 2.36 -5.77
N GLN A 200 -7.26 2.50 -6.98
CA GLN A 200 -5.96 3.10 -7.20
C GLN A 200 -5.99 4.09 -8.35
N PHE A 201 -5.24 5.17 -8.21
CA PHE A 201 -4.98 6.11 -9.27
C PHE A 201 -3.68 5.76 -9.96
N LEU A 202 -3.73 5.75 -11.28
CA LEU A 202 -2.61 5.46 -12.15
C LEU A 202 -2.43 6.66 -13.08
N SER A 203 -1.21 7.10 -13.25
CA SER A 203 -0.84 8.13 -14.22
C SER A 203 -0.12 7.49 -15.40
N GLY A 204 -0.69 7.64 -16.59
CA GLY A 204 -0.06 7.19 -17.82
C GLY A 204 0.96 8.22 -18.28
N THR A 205 2.24 7.92 -18.07
CA THR A 205 3.30 8.43 -18.94
C THR A 205 3.78 7.25 -19.74
N PRO A 206 3.86 7.34 -21.08
CA PRO A 206 4.53 6.33 -21.88
C PRO A 206 6.01 6.32 -21.46
N GLN A 207 6.34 5.51 -20.48
CA GLN A 207 7.71 5.20 -20.15
C GLN A 207 8.04 3.99 -21.01
N GLY A 208 9.21 4.02 -21.66
CA GLY A 208 9.63 3.01 -22.61
C GLY A 208 9.28 1.60 -22.14
N GLY A 209 8.48 0.89 -22.93
CA GLY A 209 8.01 -0.42 -22.58
C GLY A 209 9.13 -1.44 -22.62
N THR A 210 8.93 -2.55 -21.93
CA THR A 210 9.78 -3.74 -22.04
C THR A 210 9.07 -4.77 -22.93
N GLY A 211 9.75 -5.20 -24.00
CA GLY A 211 9.19 -6.19 -24.92
C GLY A 211 7.92 -5.70 -25.64
N ASP A 212 6.85 -6.50 -25.56
CA ASP A 212 5.56 -6.21 -26.22
C ASP A 212 4.71 -5.16 -25.49
N TYR A 213 5.12 -4.71 -24.32
CA TYR A 213 4.41 -3.73 -23.51
C TYR A 213 4.94 -2.32 -23.78
N SER A 214 4.13 -1.49 -24.44
CA SER A 214 4.54 -0.13 -24.84
C SER A 214 3.88 0.98 -24.05
N VAL A 215 2.86 0.66 -23.25
CA VAL A 215 2.14 1.63 -22.39
C VAL A 215 2.28 1.20 -20.95
N THR A 216 2.77 2.12 -20.12
CA THR A 216 2.95 1.87 -18.69
C THR A 216 2.19 2.93 -17.90
N PHE A 217 1.33 2.48 -17.01
CA PHE A 217 0.71 3.33 -16.00
C PHE A 217 1.39 3.09 -14.67
N SER A 218 1.75 4.15 -13.96
CA SER A 218 2.36 4.08 -12.63
C SER A 218 1.45 4.73 -11.60
N GLY A 219 1.37 4.18 -10.41
CA GLY A 219 0.57 4.76 -9.35
C GLY A 219 0.70 4.07 -8.01
N ALA A 220 -0.16 4.49 -7.11
CA ALA A 220 -0.25 3.98 -5.76
C ALA A 220 -1.71 3.75 -5.39
N GLY A 221 -1.94 2.83 -4.46
CA GLY A 221 -3.26 2.52 -3.97
C GLY A 221 -3.28 2.07 -2.52
N SER A 222 -4.48 2.11 -1.95
CA SER A 222 -4.77 1.56 -0.63
C SER A 222 -5.75 0.40 -0.79
N VAL A 223 -5.49 -0.67 -0.07
CA VAL A 223 -6.27 -1.91 -0.09
C VAL A 223 -6.97 -2.07 1.25
N TYR A 224 -8.25 -2.38 1.24
CA TYR A 224 -9.11 -2.41 2.40
C TYR A 224 -9.63 -3.84 2.66
N ALA A 225 -9.74 -4.21 3.93
CA ALA A 225 -10.33 -5.48 4.32
C ALA A 225 -11.84 -5.52 4.03
N VAL A 226 -12.29 -6.61 3.45
CA VAL A 226 -13.71 -6.88 3.21
C VAL A 226 -14.34 -7.60 4.42
N GLY A 227 -15.60 -7.29 4.73
CA GLY A 227 -16.39 -7.96 5.76
C GLY A 227 -16.78 -9.39 5.35
N SER A 228 -17.28 -10.15 6.33
CA SER A 228 -17.95 -11.42 6.01
C SER A 228 -19.15 -11.15 5.10
N PRO A 229 -19.38 -11.95 4.07
CA PRO A 229 -20.66 -11.90 3.36
C PRO A 229 -21.80 -12.20 4.37
N GLU A 230 -22.83 -11.36 4.32
CA GLU A 230 -24.07 -11.58 5.08
C GLU A 230 -24.83 -12.77 4.51
#